data_9cf5b647d92a806d0e36ec66bd6e48b9
#
_entry.id   9cf5b647d92a806d0e36ec66bd6e48b9
#
_cell.length_a   1.000
_cell.length_b   1.000
_cell.length_c   1.000
_cell.angle_alpha   90.00
_cell.angle_beta   90.00
_cell.angle_gamma   90.00
#
_symmetry.space_group_name_H-M   'P 1'
#
loop_
_entity.id
_entity.type
_entity.pdbx_description
1 polymer ?
#
loop_
_entity_poly.entity_id
_entity_poly.type
_entity_poly.pdbx_seq_one_letter_code
_entity_poly.pdbx_strand_id
1 'polypeptide(L)'
;MFKRVFMLNMLLSALAVLPGTKAQAADVNITGKVIASSCTVNPVLAAGQTVDLGTLGRTHFQFANDAGTWKSFTLNLTNCPAGTSTVKATYTGTPNGTDATLFANTEPVATAAPNMAVQMAKDSDHTAVLSTGSTMDVTVDTLTGTASFPLAARLYTPTGGAQAGQVSSSVLVNFTYQ
;
A
#
# COMPACT_ATOMS: atom_id res chain seq x y z
N MET A 1 -8.61 -110.17 24.28
CA MET A 1 -8.26 -110.75 22.95
C MET A 1 -8.28 -109.67 21.92
N PHE A 2 -7.13 -109.51 21.27
CA PHE A 2 -6.91 -108.89 19.96
C PHE A 2 -7.35 -107.49 19.74
N LYS A 3 -6.43 -106.52 19.69
CA LYS A 3 -5.49 -106.23 18.58
C LYS A 3 -6.09 -105.40 17.46
N ARG A 4 -5.42 -104.29 17.26
CA ARG A 4 -5.14 -103.62 15.98
C ARG A 4 -5.94 -102.29 15.80
N VAL A 5 -5.42 -101.26 15.25
CA VAL A 5 -4.11 -100.91 14.65
C VAL A 5 -4.10 -99.38 14.53
N PHE A 6 -2.99 -98.89 14.78
CA PHE A 6 -2.55 -97.58 14.45
C PHE A 6 -2.85 -97.14 13.01
N MET A 7 -3.49 -96.06 12.77
CA MET A 7 -3.17 -95.27 11.59
C MET A 7 -3.14 -93.80 11.92
N LEU A 8 -1.96 -93.34 11.91
CA LEU A 8 -1.51 -92.01 12.03
C LEU A 8 -1.88 -91.23 10.76
N ASN A 9 -2.85 -90.31 10.82
CA ASN A 9 -3.06 -89.36 9.75
C ASN A 9 -2.50 -88.02 10.16
N MET A 10 -1.31 -87.81 9.69
CA MET A 10 -0.57 -86.54 9.79
C MET A 10 -1.21 -85.61 8.78
N LEU A 11 -2.19 -84.80 9.25
CA LEU A 11 -2.67 -83.64 8.47
C LEU A 11 -1.67 -82.50 8.63
N LEU A 12 -0.91 -82.35 7.58
CA LEU A 12 0.01 -81.24 7.38
C LEU A 12 -0.83 -79.97 7.17
N SER A 13 -1.04 -79.17 8.24
CA SER A 13 -1.66 -77.90 8.15
C SER A 13 -0.70 -76.92 7.47
N ALA A 14 -0.85 -76.76 6.18
CA ALA A 14 -0.19 -75.64 5.44
C ALA A 14 -0.75 -74.33 5.90
N LEU A 15 -0.03 -73.67 6.80
CA LEU A 15 -0.32 -72.28 7.20
C LEU A 15 0.03 -71.37 6.01
N ALA A 16 -0.99 -70.96 5.24
CA ALA A 16 -0.84 -70.01 4.18
C ALA A 16 -0.56 -68.64 4.83
N VAL A 17 0.69 -68.24 4.83
CA VAL A 17 1.11 -66.88 5.16
C VAL A 17 0.66 -65.99 4.01
N LEU A 18 -0.50 -65.37 4.18
CA LEU A 18 -0.94 -64.29 3.30
C LEU A 18 0.02 -63.09 3.47
N PRO A 19 0.65 -62.66 2.40
CA PRO A 19 1.43 -61.40 2.48
C PRO A 19 0.47 -60.26 2.81
N GLY A 20 0.61 -59.68 4.00
CA GLY A 20 -0.15 -58.53 4.39
C GLY A 20 0.15 -57.38 3.41
N THR A 21 -0.86 -57.01 2.63
CA THR A 21 -0.79 -55.78 1.81
C THR A 21 -0.66 -54.61 2.76
N LYS A 22 0.49 -53.95 2.76
CA LYS A 22 0.69 -52.72 3.49
C LYS A 22 -0.22 -51.68 2.87
N ALA A 23 -1.18 -51.17 3.63
CA ALA A 23 -1.93 -49.99 3.24
C ALA A 23 -0.94 -48.84 3.18
N GLN A 24 -0.71 -48.27 1.99
CA GLN A 24 0.05 -47.03 1.83
C GLN A 24 -0.91 -45.85 2.05
N ALA A 25 -0.67 -45.10 3.10
CA ALA A 25 -1.31 -43.81 3.27
C ALA A 25 -0.58 -42.80 2.39
N ALA A 26 -1.30 -42.08 1.57
CA ALA A 26 -0.79 -40.96 0.79
C ALA A 26 -1.24 -39.64 1.46
N ASP A 27 -0.31 -38.79 1.85
CA ASP A 27 -0.60 -37.47 2.35
C ASP A 27 -0.93 -36.54 1.17
N VAL A 28 -2.12 -35.97 1.19
CA VAL A 28 -2.52 -34.91 0.25
C VAL A 28 -2.37 -33.57 0.94
N ASN A 29 -1.43 -32.77 0.49
CA ASN A 29 -1.21 -31.43 1.03
C ASN A 29 -2.05 -30.42 0.22
N ILE A 30 -3.09 -29.86 0.85
CA ILE A 30 -3.99 -28.88 0.23
C ILE A 30 -3.63 -27.51 0.80
N THR A 31 -3.11 -26.64 -0.06
CA THR A 31 -2.76 -25.26 0.30
C THR A 31 -3.61 -24.29 -0.50
N GLY A 32 -4.05 -23.20 0.16
CA GLY A 32 -4.78 -22.11 -0.48
C GLY A 32 -4.32 -20.78 0.10
N LYS A 33 -4.34 -19.74 -0.71
CA LYS A 33 -4.07 -18.35 -0.28
C LYS A 33 -5.29 -17.51 -0.61
N VAL A 34 -5.84 -16.85 0.39
CA VAL A 34 -6.84 -15.80 0.21
C VAL A 34 -6.12 -14.47 0.27
N ILE A 35 -6.25 -13.68 -0.77
CA ILE A 35 -5.73 -12.30 -0.81
C ILE A 35 -6.91 -11.35 -0.64
N ALA A 36 -6.70 -10.22 0.06
CA ALA A 36 -7.65 -9.13 0.06
C ALA A 36 -7.77 -8.61 -1.39
N SER A 37 -9.00 -8.50 -1.88
CA SER A 37 -9.26 -7.85 -3.16
C SER A 37 -9.00 -6.35 -3.01
N SER A 38 -8.38 -5.73 -4.01
CA SER A 38 -8.06 -4.30 -4.00
C SER A 38 -9.21 -3.46 -4.54
N CYS A 39 -9.34 -2.23 -4.02
CA CYS A 39 -10.13 -1.21 -4.70
C CYS A 39 -9.53 -0.87 -6.07
N THR A 40 -10.34 -0.35 -6.95
CA THR A 40 -9.87 0.19 -8.24
C THR A 40 -9.34 1.61 -8.04
N VAL A 41 -8.10 1.85 -8.41
CA VAL A 41 -7.54 3.20 -8.47
C VAL A 41 -8.16 3.92 -9.66
N ASN A 42 -8.67 5.15 -9.44
CA ASN A 42 -9.21 5.97 -10.52
C ASN A 42 -8.17 6.12 -11.65
N PRO A 43 -8.56 5.99 -12.94
CA PRO A 43 -7.62 6.08 -14.07
C PRO A 43 -6.79 7.36 -14.10
N VAL A 44 -7.35 8.50 -13.69
CA VAL A 44 -6.63 9.78 -13.60
C VAL A 44 -5.53 9.70 -12.55
N LEU A 45 -5.83 9.11 -11.39
CA LEU A 45 -4.85 8.90 -10.33
C LEU A 45 -3.77 7.89 -10.74
N ALA A 46 -4.16 6.82 -11.42
CA ALA A 46 -3.24 5.79 -11.92
C ALA A 46 -2.29 6.33 -13.01
N ALA A 47 -2.76 7.29 -13.82
CA ALA A 47 -1.94 7.97 -14.83
C ALA A 47 -1.04 9.09 -14.23
N GLY A 48 -1.22 9.44 -12.95
CA GLY A 48 -0.55 10.55 -12.28
C GLY A 48 -1.44 11.79 -12.24
N GLN A 49 -2.09 12.00 -11.09
CA GLN A 49 -2.91 13.20 -10.86
C GLN A 49 -2.01 14.43 -10.68
N THR A 50 -2.20 15.43 -11.50
CA THR A 50 -1.51 16.72 -11.37
C THR A 50 -2.31 17.67 -10.47
N VAL A 51 -1.64 18.29 -9.52
CA VAL A 51 -2.20 19.32 -8.65
C VAL A 51 -1.49 20.64 -8.98
N ASP A 52 -2.21 21.59 -9.54
CA ASP A 52 -1.67 22.91 -9.86
C ASP A 52 -1.70 23.81 -8.61
N LEU A 53 -0.52 24.13 -8.10
CA LEU A 53 -0.34 25.02 -6.94
C LEU A 53 -0.41 26.50 -7.32
N GLY A 54 -0.53 26.80 -8.60
CA GLY A 54 -0.63 28.15 -9.15
C GLY A 54 0.73 28.85 -9.29
N THR A 55 0.66 30.09 -9.72
CA THR A 55 1.82 30.96 -9.90
C THR A 55 1.79 32.08 -8.85
N LEU A 56 2.83 32.16 -8.04
CA LEU A 56 2.99 33.16 -7.00
C LEU A 56 4.30 33.93 -7.22
N GLY A 57 4.26 35.25 -6.94
CA GLY A 57 5.45 36.07 -7.01
C GLY A 57 6.47 35.72 -5.91
N ARG A 58 7.76 35.79 -6.24
CA ARG A 58 8.84 35.50 -5.26
C ARG A 58 8.76 36.34 -3.98
N THR A 59 8.06 37.50 -4.04
CA THR A 59 7.83 38.38 -2.89
C THR A 59 6.98 37.76 -1.80
N HIS A 60 6.23 36.68 -2.11
CA HIS A 60 5.49 35.92 -1.13
C HIS A 60 6.37 34.91 -0.33
N PHE A 61 7.65 34.76 -0.70
CA PHE A 61 8.54 33.70 -0.16
C PHE A 61 9.89 34.31 0.26
N GLN A 62 9.87 35.49 0.85
CA GLN A 62 11.10 36.19 1.25
C GLN A 62 11.64 35.74 2.59
N PHE A 63 10.77 35.36 3.50
CA PHE A 63 11.14 34.93 4.85
C PHE A 63 11.02 33.44 5.02
N ALA A 64 11.77 32.91 5.98
CA ALA A 64 11.65 31.48 6.34
C ALA A 64 10.21 31.14 6.77
N ASN A 65 9.72 30.00 6.33
CA ASN A 65 8.37 29.50 6.57
C ASN A 65 7.24 30.24 5.82
N ASP A 66 7.57 31.12 4.89
CA ASP A 66 6.58 31.69 4.00
C ASP A 66 5.94 30.59 3.14
N ALA A 67 4.63 30.71 2.92
CA ALA A 67 3.84 29.69 2.25
C ALA A 67 2.78 30.29 1.33
N GLY A 68 2.48 29.58 0.27
CA GLY A 68 1.33 29.83 -0.59
C GLY A 68 0.02 29.39 0.05
N THR A 69 -1.08 29.65 -0.65
CA THR A 69 -2.41 29.16 -0.26
C THR A 69 -2.51 27.66 -0.48
N TRP A 70 -3.22 27.00 0.41
CA TRP A 70 -3.54 25.58 0.25
C TRP A 70 -4.43 25.34 -0.96
N LYS A 71 -4.12 24.27 -1.68
CA LYS A 71 -4.92 23.73 -2.79
C LYS A 71 -5.39 22.34 -2.40
N SER A 72 -6.69 22.21 -2.20
CA SER A 72 -7.34 20.94 -1.86
C SER A 72 -7.45 20.05 -3.09
N PHE A 73 -7.25 18.76 -2.90
CA PHE A 73 -7.47 17.72 -3.90
C PHE A 73 -7.84 16.41 -3.21
N THR A 74 -8.39 15.47 -3.95
CA THR A 74 -8.83 14.20 -3.37
C THR A 74 -8.33 13.03 -4.22
N LEU A 75 -7.78 12.01 -3.57
CA LEU A 75 -7.49 10.75 -4.22
C LEU A 75 -8.67 9.81 -3.99
N ASN A 76 -9.31 9.36 -5.08
CA ASN A 76 -10.49 8.52 -5.02
C ASN A 76 -10.19 7.09 -5.47
N LEU A 77 -10.62 6.15 -4.66
CA LEU A 77 -10.68 4.73 -4.99
C LEU A 77 -12.13 4.31 -5.13
N THR A 78 -12.39 3.41 -6.05
CA THR A 78 -13.73 2.90 -6.37
C THR A 78 -13.74 1.37 -6.40
N ASN A 79 -14.94 0.80 -6.48
CA ASN A 79 -15.12 -0.65 -6.54
C ASN A 79 -14.37 -1.39 -5.43
N CYS A 80 -14.37 -0.82 -4.22
CA CYS A 80 -13.83 -1.51 -3.05
C CYS A 80 -14.68 -2.75 -2.78
N PRO A 81 -14.07 -3.94 -2.70
CA PRO A 81 -14.83 -5.18 -2.53
C PRO A 81 -15.50 -5.24 -1.16
N ALA A 82 -16.60 -5.99 -1.09
CA ALA A 82 -17.26 -6.28 0.19
C ALA A 82 -16.24 -6.93 1.15
N GLY A 83 -16.22 -6.45 2.40
CA GLY A 83 -15.28 -6.90 3.43
C GLY A 83 -14.02 -6.02 3.58
N THR A 84 -13.77 -5.09 2.64
CA THR A 84 -12.75 -4.04 2.87
C THR A 84 -13.36 -2.94 3.72
N SER A 85 -12.83 -2.73 4.91
CA SER A 85 -13.33 -1.72 5.85
C SER A 85 -12.48 -0.45 5.88
N THR A 86 -11.18 -0.60 5.65
CA THR A 86 -10.22 0.50 5.75
C THR A 86 -9.20 0.42 4.62
N VAL A 87 -8.83 1.56 4.08
CA VAL A 87 -7.70 1.70 3.16
C VAL A 87 -6.67 2.62 3.81
N LYS A 88 -5.43 2.15 3.82
CA LYS A 88 -4.27 2.93 4.26
C LYS A 88 -3.48 3.39 3.05
N ALA A 89 -3.28 4.70 2.92
CA ALA A 89 -2.35 5.30 1.98
C ALA A 89 -0.99 5.55 2.66
N THR A 90 0.10 5.24 1.97
CA THR A 90 1.47 5.58 2.37
C THR A 90 2.07 6.48 1.32
N TYR A 91 2.58 7.64 1.72
CA TYR A 91 3.14 8.66 0.84
C TYR A 91 4.66 8.52 0.78
N THR A 92 5.22 8.51 -0.42
CA THR A 92 6.67 8.40 -0.63
C THR A 92 7.10 9.40 -1.70
N GLY A 93 8.07 10.23 -1.37
CA GLY A 93 8.64 11.23 -2.27
C GLY A 93 10.05 11.61 -1.83
N THR A 94 10.70 12.47 -2.57
CA THR A 94 12.01 12.99 -2.19
C THR A 94 11.85 14.01 -1.06
N PRO A 95 12.41 13.79 0.14
CA PRO A 95 12.33 14.77 1.22
C PRO A 95 13.18 16.01 0.88
N ASN A 96 12.74 17.17 1.36
CA ASN A 96 13.54 18.40 1.25
C ASN A 96 14.78 18.31 2.15
N GLY A 97 15.92 18.77 1.64
CA GLY A 97 17.20 18.66 2.36
C GLY A 97 17.32 19.54 3.60
N THR A 98 16.51 20.58 3.71
CA THR A 98 16.49 21.50 4.87
C THR A 98 15.44 21.09 5.89
N ASP A 99 14.28 20.66 5.42
CA ASP A 99 13.15 20.24 6.25
C ASP A 99 12.54 18.96 5.66
N ALA A 100 12.82 17.83 6.28
CA ALA A 100 12.36 16.51 5.82
C ALA A 100 10.84 16.30 5.92
N THR A 101 10.10 17.21 6.56
CA THR A 101 8.65 17.20 6.57
C THR A 101 8.03 17.70 5.26
N LEU A 102 8.85 18.28 4.38
CA LEU A 102 8.47 18.80 3.08
C LEU A 102 8.95 17.89 1.96
N PHE A 103 8.29 17.96 0.81
CA PHE A 103 8.76 17.34 -0.43
C PHE A 103 9.65 18.31 -1.21
N ALA A 104 10.79 17.79 -1.68
CA ALA A 104 11.76 18.59 -2.41
C ALA A 104 11.19 19.09 -3.75
N ASN A 105 11.66 20.27 -4.18
CA ASN A 105 11.55 20.67 -5.57
C ASN A 105 12.51 19.78 -6.40
N THR A 106 11.96 18.97 -7.28
CA THR A 106 12.72 18.02 -8.13
C THR A 106 12.91 18.52 -9.57
N GLU A 107 12.55 19.78 -9.82
CA GLU A 107 12.87 20.41 -11.10
C GLU A 107 14.37 20.41 -11.40
N PRO A 108 14.78 20.33 -12.67
CA PRO A 108 16.18 20.50 -13.03
C PRO A 108 16.72 21.83 -12.55
N VAL A 109 17.96 21.84 -12.03
CA VAL A 109 18.61 23.01 -11.42
C VAL A 109 18.55 24.27 -12.31
N ALA A 110 18.59 24.09 -13.63
CA ALA A 110 18.54 25.20 -14.59
C ALA A 110 17.18 25.94 -14.60
N THR A 111 16.11 25.28 -14.19
CA THR A 111 14.72 25.79 -14.24
C THR A 111 14.08 25.88 -12.86
N ALA A 112 14.66 25.20 -11.86
CA ALA A 112 14.13 25.15 -10.51
C ALA A 112 14.10 26.51 -9.83
N ALA A 113 13.05 26.78 -9.07
CA ALA A 113 13.03 27.86 -8.08
C ALA A 113 13.85 27.43 -6.86
N PRO A 114 14.98 28.11 -6.58
CA PRO A 114 15.78 27.81 -5.39
C PRO A 114 15.00 28.09 -4.10
N ASN A 115 15.33 27.36 -3.04
CA ASN A 115 14.77 27.49 -1.69
C ASN A 115 13.25 27.20 -1.61
N MET A 116 12.69 26.53 -2.61
CA MET A 116 11.28 26.17 -2.64
C MET A 116 11.09 24.67 -2.40
N ALA A 117 9.97 24.33 -1.80
CA ALA A 117 9.51 22.97 -1.52
C ALA A 117 7.99 22.89 -1.64
N VAL A 118 7.45 21.68 -1.55
CA VAL A 118 6.01 21.44 -1.48
C VAL A 118 5.67 20.89 -0.10
N GLN A 119 4.71 21.54 0.56
CA GLN A 119 4.11 21.04 1.78
C GLN A 119 2.78 20.38 1.48
N MET A 120 2.56 19.18 2.02
CA MET A 120 1.32 18.43 1.90
C MET A 120 0.74 18.15 3.28
N ALA A 121 -0.59 18.16 3.40
CA ALA A 121 -1.30 17.92 4.65
C ALA A 121 -2.65 17.22 4.39
N LYS A 122 -3.31 16.79 5.45
CA LYS A 122 -4.72 16.44 5.38
C LYS A 122 -5.54 17.70 5.13
N ASP A 123 -6.53 17.64 4.26
CA ASP A 123 -7.37 18.79 3.92
C ASP A 123 -8.20 19.29 5.13
N SER A 124 -8.61 18.36 5.99
CA SER A 124 -9.38 18.69 7.21
C SER A 124 -8.55 19.32 8.32
N ASP A 125 -7.21 19.14 8.27
CA ASP A 125 -6.29 19.64 9.29
C ASP A 125 -4.91 19.88 8.69
N HIS A 126 -4.67 21.12 8.33
CA HIS A 126 -3.40 21.54 7.73
C HIS A 126 -2.20 21.52 8.68
N THR A 127 -2.41 21.27 9.98
CA THR A 127 -1.33 21.02 10.95
C THR A 127 -0.84 19.58 10.88
N ALA A 128 -1.69 18.68 10.37
CA ALA A 128 -1.34 17.28 10.12
C ALA A 128 -0.56 17.13 8.82
N VAL A 129 0.69 17.59 8.82
CA VAL A 129 1.59 17.55 7.66
C VAL A 129 1.92 16.11 7.31
N LEU A 130 1.92 15.81 6.02
CA LEU A 130 2.26 14.52 5.43
C LEU A 130 3.61 14.63 4.72
N SER A 131 4.56 13.85 5.18
CA SER A 131 5.92 13.76 4.63
C SER A 131 6.16 12.37 4.01
N THR A 132 7.36 12.14 3.49
CA THR A 132 7.73 10.80 3.03
C THR A 132 7.67 9.78 4.18
N GLY A 133 7.01 8.65 3.95
CA GLY A 133 6.73 7.63 4.97
C GLY A 133 5.47 7.86 5.80
N SER A 134 4.84 9.03 5.72
CA SER A 134 3.57 9.28 6.41
C SER A 134 2.46 8.39 5.88
N THR A 135 1.49 8.08 6.74
CA THR A 135 0.31 7.28 6.38
C THR A 135 -0.98 8.01 6.72
N MET A 136 -2.02 7.68 5.97
CA MET A 136 -3.39 8.12 6.25
C MET A 136 -4.34 6.94 6.06
N ASP A 137 -5.18 6.69 7.06
CA ASP A 137 -6.22 5.68 6.99
C ASP A 137 -7.57 6.34 6.69
N VAL A 138 -8.36 5.73 5.82
CA VAL A 138 -9.73 6.14 5.55
C VAL A 138 -10.65 4.92 5.59
N THR A 139 -11.86 5.13 6.08
CA THR A 139 -12.92 4.10 6.07
C THR A 139 -13.51 4.00 4.68
N VAL A 140 -13.78 2.79 4.23
CA VAL A 140 -14.50 2.53 2.99
C VAL A 140 -16.00 2.81 3.23
N ASP A 141 -16.60 3.62 2.38
CA ASP A 141 -18.05 3.72 2.30
C ASP A 141 -18.60 2.42 1.68
N THR A 142 -19.19 1.57 2.50
CA THR A 142 -19.68 0.26 2.09
C THR A 142 -20.95 0.34 1.21
N LEU A 143 -21.65 1.47 1.21
CA LEU A 143 -22.82 1.67 0.37
C LEU A 143 -22.42 1.95 -1.08
N THR A 144 -21.37 2.73 -1.26
CA THR A 144 -20.88 3.15 -2.59
C THR A 144 -19.67 2.34 -3.04
N GLY A 145 -19.01 1.60 -2.15
CA GLY A 145 -17.77 0.89 -2.42
C GLY A 145 -16.62 1.86 -2.75
N THR A 146 -16.53 3.00 -2.06
CA THR A 146 -15.52 4.04 -2.35
C THR A 146 -14.69 4.38 -1.12
N ALA A 147 -13.45 4.82 -1.36
CA ALA A 147 -12.59 5.40 -0.34
C ALA A 147 -11.96 6.68 -0.87
N SER A 148 -12.01 7.74 -0.08
CA SER A 148 -11.58 9.08 -0.48
C SER A 148 -10.55 9.62 0.50
N PHE A 149 -9.43 10.12 -0.02
CA PHE A 149 -8.34 10.72 0.73
C PHE A 149 -8.33 12.23 0.45
N PRO A 150 -8.98 13.06 1.29
CA PRO A 150 -8.93 14.51 1.15
C PRO A 150 -7.58 15.04 1.60
N LEU A 151 -6.88 15.71 0.70
CA LEU A 151 -5.53 16.20 0.85
C LEU A 151 -5.46 17.67 0.45
N ALA A 152 -4.45 18.36 0.95
CA ALA A 152 -4.11 19.71 0.51
C ALA A 152 -2.59 19.82 0.30
N ALA A 153 -2.18 20.65 -0.66
CA ALA A 153 -0.77 20.96 -0.89
C ALA A 153 -0.60 22.45 -1.12
N ARG A 154 0.61 22.94 -0.86
CA ARG A 154 1.00 24.35 -1.11
C ARG A 154 2.48 24.47 -1.41
N LEU A 155 2.83 25.58 -2.07
CA LEU A 155 4.21 26.03 -2.16
C LEU A 155 4.71 26.48 -0.78
N TYR A 156 5.95 26.18 -0.46
CA TYR A 156 6.53 26.50 0.84
C TYR A 156 8.03 26.76 0.70
N THR A 157 8.54 27.71 1.48
CA THR A 157 9.98 27.93 1.59
C THR A 157 10.44 27.75 3.04
N PRO A 158 11.31 26.77 3.34
CA PRO A 158 11.80 26.58 4.70
C PRO A 158 12.81 27.67 5.12
N THR A 159 13.50 28.28 4.17
CA THR A 159 14.60 29.22 4.44
C THR A 159 14.32 30.66 4.03
N GLY A 160 13.28 30.87 3.22
CA GLY A 160 13.06 32.18 2.57
C GLY A 160 14.01 32.44 1.40
N GLY A 161 13.98 33.64 0.89
CA GLY A 161 14.85 34.08 -0.22
C GLY A 161 14.61 33.29 -1.52
N ALA A 162 13.37 32.90 -1.79
CA ALA A 162 13.00 32.24 -3.01
C ALA A 162 13.32 33.06 -4.25
N GLN A 163 13.71 32.38 -5.32
CA GLN A 163 13.96 33.03 -6.61
C GLN A 163 12.96 32.48 -7.66
N ALA A 164 12.87 33.18 -8.77
CA ALA A 164 12.00 32.78 -9.88
C ALA A 164 12.48 31.45 -10.46
N GLY A 165 11.54 30.60 -10.77
CA GLY A 165 11.76 29.28 -11.34
C GLY A 165 10.53 28.40 -11.21
N GLN A 166 10.65 27.14 -11.59
CA GLN A 166 9.60 26.13 -11.50
C GLN A 166 9.70 25.35 -10.19
N VAL A 167 8.56 24.89 -9.71
CA VAL A 167 8.48 23.96 -8.58
C VAL A 167 7.69 22.74 -9.02
N SER A 168 8.32 21.60 -8.94
CA SER A 168 7.69 20.30 -9.20
C SER A 168 8.08 19.31 -8.11
N SER A 169 7.16 18.48 -7.70
CA SER A 169 7.42 17.41 -6.74
C SER A 169 6.52 16.23 -7.08
N SER A 170 7.09 15.04 -7.04
CA SER A 170 6.34 13.80 -7.25
C SER A 170 6.21 13.02 -5.95
N VAL A 171 4.98 12.65 -5.63
CA VAL A 171 4.66 11.81 -4.47
C VAL A 171 3.99 10.53 -4.96
N LEU A 172 4.62 9.40 -4.72
CA LEU A 172 4.05 8.08 -4.94
C LEU A 172 3.14 7.73 -3.77
N VAL A 173 1.94 7.25 -4.07
CA VAL A 173 0.97 6.82 -3.05
C VAL A 173 0.72 5.33 -3.20
N ASN A 174 1.04 4.56 -2.16
CA ASN A 174 0.78 3.14 -2.09
C ASN A 174 -0.43 2.87 -1.20
N PHE A 175 -1.36 2.07 -1.69
CA PHE A 175 -2.57 1.70 -0.94
C PHE A 175 -2.48 0.27 -0.43
N THR A 176 -2.84 0.08 0.85
CA THR A 176 -3.04 -1.23 1.47
C THR A 176 -4.46 -1.33 2.00
N TYR A 177 -5.07 -2.50 1.87
CA TYR A 177 -6.49 -2.74 2.12
C TYR A 177 -6.67 -3.65 3.32
N GLN A 178 -7.61 -3.33 4.21
CA GLN A 178 -7.91 -4.08 5.44
C GLN A 178 -9.40 -4.32 5.60
#